data_b5669617e19aa3c4b858b1eeab469eab
#
_entry.id   b5669617e19aa3c4b858b1eeab469eab
#
_cell.length_a   1.000
_cell.length_b   1.000
_cell.length_c   1.000
_cell.angle_alpha   90.00
_cell.angle_beta   90.00
_cell.angle_gamma   90.00
#
_symmetry.space_group_name_H-M   'P 1'
#
loop_
_entity.id
_entity.type
_entity.pdbx_description
1 polymer ?
#
loop_
_entity_poly.entity_id
_entity_poly.type
_entity_poly.pdbx_seq_one_letter_code
_entity_poly.pdbx_strand_id
1 'polypeptide(L)'
;NDGCIGPKSTAFYELRAKGGAGAVTISECMVHPKTDGSHAYHLDTAILNSLASFAYTADAIRRHGAIPSVELSHSGMYSGTYMTDKSRQHGLAQWGPSACVRPDGVEVGELSHEMIDEIVAAYGQVAGLAKRAGFEMIMVHGGHGWLINQFLSPWFNHRTDEYGGNIENRCRFARRVLQSVHEAVGPGFPIEFRMSGSELFEGGYTLEDGIAIAQELEDCIDLLHVSAGTYQ
;
A
#
# COMPACT_ATOMS: atom_id res chain seq x y z
N ASN A 1 -19.50 5.21 2.09
CA ASN A 1 -18.47 4.88 1.14
C ASN A 1 -18.55 3.39 0.83
N ASP A 2 -18.70 3.03 -0.44
CA ASP A 2 -18.90 1.66 -0.89
C ASP A 2 -17.63 1.02 -1.49
N GLY A 3 -16.48 1.69 -1.32
CA GLY A 3 -15.19 1.28 -1.89
C GLY A 3 -15.02 1.62 -3.37
N CYS A 4 -16.07 2.12 -4.05
CA CYS A 4 -16.03 2.48 -5.46
C CYS A 4 -15.46 3.89 -5.68
N ILE A 5 -14.91 4.12 -6.87
CA ILE A 5 -14.47 5.46 -7.28
C ILE A 5 -15.68 6.20 -7.85
N GLY A 6 -16.10 7.28 -7.17
CA GLY A 6 -17.23 8.10 -7.62
C GLY A 6 -16.86 9.05 -8.77
N PRO A 7 -17.89 9.60 -9.47
CA PRO A 7 -17.66 10.49 -10.63
C PRO A 7 -16.81 11.73 -10.33
N LYS A 8 -16.90 12.29 -9.11
CA LYS A 8 -16.09 13.44 -8.69
C LYS A 8 -14.61 13.08 -8.57
N SER A 9 -14.31 11.89 -8.01
CA SER A 9 -12.94 11.40 -7.91
C SER A 9 -12.38 11.09 -9.28
N THR A 10 -13.16 10.46 -10.16
CA THR A 10 -12.76 10.22 -11.55
C THR A 10 -12.42 11.53 -12.26
N ALA A 11 -13.29 12.55 -12.18
CA ALA A 11 -13.03 13.85 -12.79
C ALA A 11 -11.78 14.53 -12.20
N PHE A 12 -11.51 14.35 -10.91
CA PHE A 12 -10.30 14.85 -10.25
C PHE A 12 -9.02 14.25 -10.86
N TYR A 13 -8.98 12.95 -11.10
CA TYR A 13 -7.84 12.28 -11.71
C TYR A 13 -7.74 12.57 -13.21
N GLU A 14 -8.86 12.57 -13.93
CA GLU A 14 -8.93 12.92 -15.35
C GLU A 14 -8.36 14.31 -15.63
N LEU A 15 -8.65 15.31 -14.77
CA LEU A 15 -8.14 16.66 -14.92
C LEU A 15 -6.60 16.74 -14.86
N ARG A 16 -5.94 15.85 -14.10
CA ARG A 16 -4.47 15.77 -14.06
C ARG A 16 -3.91 15.24 -15.37
N ALA A 17 -4.50 14.18 -15.88
CA ALA A 17 -4.15 13.63 -17.18
C ALA A 17 -4.36 14.66 -18.31
N LYS A 18 -5.51 15.34 -18.32
CA LYS A 18 -5.81 16.43 -19.25
C LYS A 18 -4.83 17.60 -19.14
N GLY A 19 -4.30 17.86 -17.94
CA GLY A 19 -3.26 18.87 -17.68
C GLY A 19 -1.87 18.49 -18.19
N GLY A 20 -1.67 17.29 -18.75
CA GLY A 20 -0.41 16.85 -19.34
C GLY A 20 0.46 16.01 -18.42
N ALA A 21 -0.08 15.44 -17.33
CA ALA A 21 0.64 14.46 -16.54
C ALA A 21 0.92 13.20 -17.36
N GLY A 22 2.16 12.67 -17.31
CA GLY A 22 2.55 11.43 -18.01
C GLY A 22 1.98 10.17 -17.36
N ALA A 23 1.80 10.18 -16.05
CA ALA A 23 1.11 9.14 -15.29
C ALA A 23 0.22 9.78 -14.22
N VAL A 24 -0.89 9.13 -13.90
CA VAL A 24 -1.79 9.56 -12.82
C VAL A 24 -2.13 8.37 -11.95
N THR A 25 -1.68 8.43 -10.70
CA THR A 25 -1.94 7.40 -9.70
C THR A 25 -3.18 7.76 -8.90
N ILE A 26 -4.17 6.87 -8.87
CA ILE A 26 -5.27 6.98 -7.93
C ILE A 26 -4.79 6.55 -6.54
N SER A 27 -5.18 7.33 -5.50
CA SER A 27 -4.69 7.08 -4.16
C SER A 27 -5.38 5.92 -3.49
N GLU A 28 -4.65 5.33 -2.65
CA GLU A 28 -4.83 4.31 -1.63
C GLU A 28 -6.03 3.38 -1.83
N CYS A 29 -5.77 2.29 -2.54
CA CYS A 29 -6.67 1.16 -2.64
C CYS A 29 -6.31 0.14 -1.56
N MET A 30 -7.25 -0.13 -0.66
CA MET A 30 -7.13 -1.14 0.39
C MET A 30 -7.02 -2.53 -0.23
N VAL A 31 -6.07 -3.34 0.27
CA VAL A 31 -5.85 -4.69 -0.25
C VAL A 31 -6.49 -5.78 0.59
N HIS A 32 -6.63 -5.61 1.92
CA HIS A 32 -7.10 -6.68 2.80
C HIS A 32 -8.14 -6.18 3.82
N PRO A 33 -9.44 -6.22 3.49
CA PRO A 33 -10.51 -5.60 4.30
C PRO A 33 -10.73 -6.23 5.67
N LYS A 34 -10.21 -7.44 5.90
CA LYS A 34 -10.33 -8.11 7.21
C LYS A 34 -9.44 -7.48 8.28
N THR A 35 -8.29 -6.90 7.89
CA THR A 35 -7.31 -6.31 8.80
C THR A 35 -7.07 -4.82 8.53
N ASP A 36 -7.66 -4.27 7.46
CA ASP A 36 -7.57 -2.86 7.12
C ASP A 36 -8.95 -2.31 6.71
N GLY A 37 -9.38 -1.23 7.33
CA GLY A 37 -10.66 -0.56 7.06
C GLY A 37 -10.54 0.93 6.84
N SER A 38 -9.31 1.44 6.67
CA SER A 38 -9.05 2.88 6.72
C SER A 38 -9.05 3.59 5.37
N HIS A 39 -8.92 2.86 4.26
CA HIS A 39 -8.84 3.47 2.94
C HIS A 39 -10.19 3.68 2.26
N ALA A 40 -10.23 4.67 1.36
CA ALA A 40 -11.46 5.08 0.68
C ALA A 40 -11.87 4.11 -0.43
N TYR A 41 -10.91 3.47 -1.08
CA TYR A 41 -11.15 2.62 -2.23
C TYR A 41 -10.82 1.15 -1.93
N HIS A 42 -11.63 0.26 -2.48
CA HIS A 42 -11.41 -1.17 -2.39
C HIS A 42 -11.82 -1.84 -3.69
N LEU A 43 -10.84 -2.39 -4.41
CA LEU A 43 -11.06 -3.12 -5.66
C LEU A 43 -11.33 -4.59 -5.34
N ASP A 44 -12.60 -4.96 -5.36
CA ASP A 44 -13.05 -6.31 -5.05
C ASP A 44 -14.22 -6.70 -5.96
N THR A 45 -14.21 -7.93 -6.46
CA THR A 45 -15.30 -8.48 -7.29
C THR A 45 -16.58 -8.73 -6.52
N ALA A 46 -16.52 -8.86 -5.19
CA ALA A 46 -17.70 -8.99 -4.33
C ALA A 46 -18.42 -7.64 -4.14
N ILE A 47 -17.76 -6.52 -4.40
CA ILE A 47 -18.36 -5.19 -4.32
C ILE A 47 -18.99 -4.84 -5.67
N LEU A 48 -20.32 -4.69 -5.68
CA LEU A 48 -21.05 -4.29 -6.88
C LEU A 48 -20.51 -2.97 -7.45
N ASN A 49 -20.21 -2.96 -8.75
CA ASN A 49 -19.64 -1.85 -9.49
C ASN A 49 -18.18 -1.44 -9.12
N SER A 50 -17.50 -2.13 -8.19
CA SER A 50 -16.12 -1.80 -7.88
C SER A 50 -15.24 -1.86 -9.13
N LEU A 51 -15.13 -3.02 -9.78
CA LEU A 51 -14.32 -3.19 -10.99
C LEU A 51 -14.70 -2.18 -12.11
N ALA A 52 -16.00 -1.96 -12.32
CA ALA A 52 -16.49 -1.02 -13.33
C ALA A 52 -16.07 0.44 -13.04
N SER A 53 -16.12 0.86 -11.77
CA SER A 53 -15.74 2.22 -11.36
C SER A 53 -14.26 2.48 -11.54
N PHE A 54 -13.42 1.48 -11.23
CA PHE A 54 -11.99 1.54 -11.47
C PHE A 54 -11.67 1.54 -12.98
N ALA A 55 -12.31 0.68 -13.76
CA ALA A 55 -12.13 0.63 -15.21
C ALA A 55 -12.52 1.96 -15.89
N TYR A 56 -13.65 2.56 -15.48
CA TYR A 56 -14.07 3.86 -15.97
C TYR A 56 -13.04 4.96 -15.66
N THR A 57 -12.43 4.91 -14.45
CA THR A 57 -11.42 5.89 -14.03
C THR A 57 -10.11 5.68 -14.80
N ALA A 58 -9.65 4.44 -14.97
CA ALA A 58 -8.46 4.13 -15.76
C ALA A 58 -8.62 4.63 -17.21
N ASP A 59 -9.80 4.41 -17.81
CA ASP A 59 -10.10 4.86 -19.15
C ASP A 59 -10.17 6.39 -19.26
N ALA A 60 -10.72 7.07 -18.24
CA ALA A 60 -10.75 8.52 -18.18
C ALA A 60 -9.34 9.14 -18.15
N ILE A 61 -8.40 8.51 -17.46
CA ILE A 61 -6.98 8.91 -17.42
C ILE A 61 -6.32 8.66 -18.79
N ARG A 62 -6.47 7.45 -19.32
CA ARG A 62 -5.81 6.99 -20.55
C ARG A 62 -6.20 7.82 -21.79
N ARG A 63 -7.46 8.27 -21.88
CA ARG A 63 -7.94 9.06 -23.04
C ARG A 63 -7.18 10.35 -23.28
N HIS A 64 -6.43 10.84 -22.29
CA HIS A 64 -5.57 12.03 -22.40
C HIS A 64 -4.09 11.68 -22.57
N GLY A 65 -3.75 10.40 -22.80
CA GLY A 65 -2.38 9.95 -23.03
C GLY A 65 -1.56 9.70 -21.76
N ALA A 66 -2.15 9.81 -20.57
CA ALA A 66 -1.49 9.50 -19.32
C ALA A 66 -1.61 8.00 -18.98
N ILE A 67 -0.59 7.45 -18.31
CA ILE A 67 -0.60 6.08 -17.76
C ILE A 67 -1.50 6.05 -16.52
N PRO A 68 -2.59 5.24 -16.52
CA PRO A 68 -3.38 5.05 -15.31
C PRO A 68 -2.66 4.13 -14.33
N SER A 69 -2.42 4.61 -13.12
CA SER A 69 -1.78 3.89 -12.02
C SER A 69 -2.69 3.83 -10.81
N VAL A 70 -2.52 2.80 -9.96
CA VAL A 70 -3.23 2.66 -8.69
C VAL A 70 -2.28 2.34 -7.56
N GLU A 71 -2.45 3.04 -6.44
CA GLU A 71 -1.67 2.84 -5.21
C GLU A 71 -2.34 1.77 -4.35
N LEU A 72 -1.62 0.67 -4.09
CA LEU A 72 -2.04 -0.40 -3.20
C LEU A 72 -1.46 -0.17 -1.81
N SER A 73 -2.29 -0.24 -0.78
CA SER A 73 -1.91 0.12 0.58
C SER A 73 -2.57 -0.77 1.62
N HIS A 74 -1.96 -0.82 2.81
CA HIS A 74 -2.48 -1.40 4.03
C HIS A 74 -1.98 -0.58 5.22
N SER A 75 -2.89 -0.06 6.04
CA SER A 75 -2.57 0.87 7.12
C SER A 75 -1.87 0.23 8.32
N GLY A 76 -1.90 -1.10 8.44
CA GLY A 76 -1.29 -1.81 9.56
C GLY A 76 -1.87 -1.37 10.90
N MET A 77 -0.99 -1.00 11.84
CA MET A 77 -1.36 -0.56 13.18
C MET A 77 -2.21 0.72 13.23
N TYR A 78 -2.36 1.43 12.12
CA TYR A 78 -3.21 2.62 12.00
C TYR A 78 -4.54 2.33 11.31
N SER A 79 -4.86 1.07 11.06
CA SER A 79 -6.13 0.68 10.50
C SER A 79 -7.30 1.26 11.32
N GLY A 80 -8.18 2.01 10.65
CA GLY A 80 -9.33 2.62 11.30
C GLY A 80 -9.12 3.94 12.04
N THR A 81 -7.92 4.50 12.03
CA THR A 81 -7.62 5.70 12.84
C THR A 81 -8.01 7.02 12.14
N TYR A 82 -7.85 7.11 10.82
CA TYR A 82 -7.85 8.41 10.14
C TYR A 82 -9.05 8.72 9.24
N MET A 83 -9.81 7.74 8.80
CA MET A 83 -10.69 8.01 7.68
C MET A 83 -12.19 7.73 7.88
N THR A 84 -12.59 6.93 8.83
CA THR A 84 -14.03 6.75 9.08
C THR A 84 -14.33 6.23 10.50
N ASP A 85 -15.38 6.75 11.14
CA ASP A 85 -16.02 6.13 12.31
C ASP A 85 -16.42 4.65 12.09
N LYS A 86 -16.40 4.18 10.86
CA LYS A 86 -16.82 2.83 10.48
C LYS A 86 -15.90 1.73 10.99
N SER A 87 -14.58 1.94 11.02
CA SER A 87 -13.66 0.92 11.51
C SER A 87 -13.72 0.77 13.04
N ARG A 88 -13.90 1.87 13.78
CA ARG A 88 -14.24 1.83 15.20
C ARG A 88 -15.60 1.18 15.43
N GLN A 89 -16.58 1.40 14.55
CA GLN A 89 -17.91 0.78 14.60
C GLN A 89 -17.88 -0.73 14.29
N HIS A 90 -16.90 -1.21 13.50
CA HIS A 90 -16.78 -2.63 13.15
C HIS A 90 -15.88 -3.44 14.08
N GLY A 91 -15.24 -2.81 15.08
CA GLY A 91 -14.41 -3.51 16.07
C GLY A 91 -13.24 -4.26 15.45
N LEU A 92 -12.71 -3.78 14.31
CA LEU A 92 -11.56 -4.41 13.67
C LEU A 92 -10.34 -4.28 14.59
N ALA A 93 -9.73 -5.42 14.92
CA ALA A 93 -8.47 -5.44 15.64
C ALA A 93 -7.37 -4.80 14.80
N GLN A 94 -6.48 -4.07 15.47
CA GLN A 94 -5.35 -3.41 14.84
C GLN A 94 -4.15 -4.39 14.83
N TRP A 95 -3.44 -4.43 13.72
CA TRP A 95 -2.34 -5.36 13.52
C TRP A 95 -1.10 -4.66 12.97
N GLY A 96 0.07 -5.07 13.45
CA GLY A 96 1.36 -4.56 13.00
C GLY A 96 2.42 -5.65 12.99
N PRO A 97 3.69 -5.32 12.65
CA PRO A 97 4.78 -6.29 12.72
C PRO A 97 5.01 -6.81 14.13
N SER A 98 4.76 -5.99 15.16
CA SER A 98 4.94 -6.34 16.56
C SER A 98 3.79 -5.84 17.42
N ALA A 99 3.48 -6.58 18.49
CA ALA A 99 2.45 -6.16 19.44
C ALA A 99 2.91 -4.93 20.23
N CYS A 100 2.01 -3.96 20.37
CA CYS A 100 2.27 -2.75 21.16
C CYS A 100 0.97 -2.08 21.61
N VAL A 101 1.10 -1.07 22.45
CA VAL A 101 0.02 -0.13 22.76
C VAL A 101 0.39 1.22 22.16
N ARG A 102 -0.45 1.75 21.31
CA ARG A 102 -0.25 3.06 20.67
C ARG A 102 -0.41 4.20 21.68
N PRO A 103 0.13 5.41 21.40
CA PRO A 103 -0.02 6.57 22.29
C PRO A 103 -1.48 6.94 22.61
N ASP A 104 -2.43 6.64 21.72
CA ASP A 104 -3.87 6.84 21.91
C ASP A 104 -4.57 5.71 22.68
N GLY A 105 -3.80 4.75 23.24
CA GLY A 105 -4.28 3.64 24.06
C GLY A 105 -4.84 2.45 23.27
N VAL A 106 -4.72 2.45 21.95
CA VAL A 106 -5.17 1.33 21.11
C VAL A 106 -4.17 0.17 21.19
N GLU A 107 -4.68 -1.01 21.50
CA GLU A 107 -3.89 -2.25 21.46
C GLU A 107 -3.69 -2.72 20.03
N VAL A 108 -2.45 -3.05 19.69
CA VAL A 108 -2.04 -3.60 18.39
C VAL A 108 -1.54 -5.01 18.59
N GLY A 109 -2.10 -5.97 17.85
CA GLY A 109 -1.62 -7.35 17.80
C GLY A 109 -0.44 -7.52 16.85
N GLU A 110 0.39 -8.52 17.11
CA GLU A 110 1.43 -8.95 16.18
C GLU A 110 0.81 -9.83 15.07
N LEU A 111 1.13 -9.53 13.82
CA LEU A 111 0.73 -10.36 12.68
C LEU A 111 1.37 -11.75 12.76
N SER A 112 0.54 -12.79 12.72
CA SER A 112 1.03 -14.16 12.55
C SER A 112 1.58 -14.40 11.13
N HIS A 113 2.32 -15.49 10.93
CA HIS A 113 2.82 -15.87 9.60
C HIS A 113 1.67 -16.11 8.62
N GLU A 114 0.58 -16.74 9.07
CA GLU A 114 -0.61 -16.97 8.25
C GLU A 114 -1.26 -15.65 7.81
N MET A 115 -1.35 -14.68 8.72
CA MET A 115 -1.88 -13.34 8.39
C MET A 115 -0.98 -12.59 7.40
N ILE A 116 0.35 -12.72 7.57
CA ILE A 116 1.33 -12.16 6.62
C ILE A 116 1.11 -12.79 5.23
N ASP A 117 0.95 -14.11 5.14
CA ASP A 117 0.70 -14.83 3.89
C ASP A 117 -0.62 -14.39 3.24
N GLU A 118 -1.70 -14.23 4.02
CA GLU A 118 -2.99 -13.73 3.52
C GLU A 118 -2.85 -12.30 2.96
N ILE A 119 -2.14 -11.41 3.64
CA ILE A 119 -1.95 -10.02 3.20
C ILE A 119 -1.10 -9.98 1.93
N VAL A 120 0.00 -10.73 1.87
CA VAL A 120 0.85 -10.83 0.66
C VAL A 120 0.04 -11.31 -0.54
N ALA A 121 -0.77 -12.36 -0.37
CA ALA A 121 -1.64 -12.87 -1.42
C ALA A 121 -2.70 -11.83 -1.86
N ALA A 122 -3.23 -11.07 -0.91
CA ALA A 122 -4.22 -10.02 -1.20
C ALA A 122 -3.64 -8.89 -2.06
N TYR A 123 -2.38 -8.47 -1.85
CA TYR A 123 -1.72 -7.51 -2.73
C TYR A 123 -1.67 -8.01 -4.19
N GLY A 124 -1.28 -9.25 -4.41
CA GLY A 124 -1.27 -9.85 -5.76
C GLY A 124 -2.67 -9.93 -6.37
N GLN A 125 -3.67 -10.35 -5.59
CA GLN A 125 -5.06 -10.43 -6.05
C GLN A 125 -5.59 -9.07 -6.50
N VAL A 126 -5.39 -8.02 -5.70
CA VAL A 126 -5.87 -6.66 -6.03
C VAL A 126 -5.08 -6.09 -7.22
N ALA A 127 -3.77 -6.34 -7.32
CA ALA A 127 -2.97 -5.95 -8.48
C ALA A 127 -3.48 -6.60 -9.78
N GLY A 128 -3.82 -7.90 -9.75
CA GLY A 128 -4.43 -8.60 -10.89
C GLY A 128 -5.80 -8.03 -11.26
N LEU A 129 -6.62 -7.62 -10.28
CA LEU A 129 -7.88 -6.94 -10.52
C LEU A 129 -7.67 -5.56 -11.14
N ALA A 130 -6.69 -4.80 -10.67
CA ALA A 130 -6.34 -3.49 -11.20
C ALA A 130 -5.90 -3.57 -12.67
N LYS A 131 -5.05 -4.54 -13.01
CA LYS A 131 -4.70 -4.82 -14.42
C LYS A 131 -5.92 -5.13 -15.28
N ARG A 132 -6.86 -5.97 -14.78
CA ARG A 132 -8.12 -6.27 -15.48
C ARG A 132 -9.02 -5.05 -15.62
N ALA A 133 -8.99 -4.11 -14.66
CA ALA A 133 -9.68 -2.84 -14.74
C ALA A 133 -9.03 -1.84 -15.73
N GLY A 134 -7.88 -2.20 -16.31
CA GLY A 134 -7.21 -1.40 -17.32
C GLY A 134 -6.17 -0.43 -16.77
N PHE A 135 -5.73 -0.57 -15.52
CA PHE A 135 -4.54 0.11 -15.04
C PHE A 135 -3.29 -0.45 -15.73
N GLU A 136 -2.31 0.39 -15.95
CA GLU A 136 -1.08 0.08 -16.67
C GLU A 136 0.16 0.19 -15.81
N MET A 137 0.02 0.58 -14.54
CA MET A 137 1.07 0.63 -13.52
C MET A 137 0.45 0.39 -12.15
N ILE A 138 1.20 -0.25 -11.26
CA ILE A 138 0.88 -0.40 -9.83
C ILE A 138 1.90 0.39 -9.02
N MET A 139 1.43 1.19 -8.06
CA MET A 139 2.26 1.71 -6.98
C MET A 139 2.02 0.89 -5.72
N VAL A 140 3.08 0.38 -5.10
CA VAL A 140 3.04 -0.27 -3.78
C VAL A 140 3.48 0.74 -2.73
N HIS A 141 2.61 1.01 -1.75
CA HIS A 141 2.88 1.99 -0.69
C HIS A 141 3.73 1.37 0.43
N GLY A 142 4.98 1.75 0.48
CA GLY A 142 5.96 1.30 1.48
C GLY A 142 6.50 2.41 2.39
N GLY A 143 5.79 3.54 2.52
CA GLY A 143 6.22 4.70 3.31
C GLY A 143 5.21 5.16 4.37
N HIS A 144 5.50 6.30 5.00
CA HIS A 144 4.62 7.11 5.85
C HIS A 144 4.05 6.40 7.09
N GLY A 145 4.65 5.30 7.57
CA GLY A 145 4.16 4.57 8.73
C GLY A 145 3.06 3.55 8.42
N TRP A 146 2.75 3.27 7.14
CA TRP A 146 1.85 2.19 6.76
C TRP A 146 2.50 0.81 6.90
N LEU A 147 1.77 -0.27 6.72
CA LEU A 147 2.19 -1.62 7.11
C LEU A 147 3.57 -2.01 6.58
N ILE A 148 3.86 -1.79 5.31
CA ILE A 148 5.19 -2.12 4.74
C ILE A 148 6.27 -1.28 5.42
N ASN A 149 6.04 0.03 5.61
CA ASN A 149 6.98 0.88 6.35
C ASN A 149 7.17 0.39 7.80
N GLN A 150 6.10 -0.07 8.46
CA GLN A 150 6.20 -0.62 9.81
C GLN A 150 7.12 -1.85 9.87
N PHE A 151 7.10 -2.72 8.84
CA PHE A 151 8.05 -3.84 8.75
C PHE A 151 9.49 -3.37 8.50
N LEU A 152 9.68 -2.34 7.68
CA LEU A 152 11.01 -1.77 7.36
C LEU A 152 11.62 -1.05 8.56
N SER A 153 10.81 -0.46 9.43
CA SER A 153 11.24 0.40 10.53
C SER A 153 11.70 -0.38 11.77
N PRO A 154 12.90 -0.09 12.30
CA PRO A 154 13.33 -0.67 13.57
C PRO A 154 12.51 -0.17 14.78
N TRP A 155 11.81 0.95 14.63
CA TRP A 155 10.93 1.52 15.65
C TRP A 155 9.63 0.74 15.82
N PHE A 156 9.05 0.24 14.73
CA PHE A 156 7.79 -0.51 14.76
C PHE A 156 8.00 -2.03 14.79
N ASN A 157 9.13 -2.50 14.24
CA ASN A 157 9.39 -3.91 14.02
C ASN A 157 10.42 -4.44 15.04
N HIS A 158 9.91 -5.08 16.08
CA HIS A 158 10.72 -5.72 17.13
C HIS A 158 10.71 -7.26 17.01
N ARG A 159 10.32 -7.79 15.84
CA ARG A 159 10.29 -9.24 15.60
C ARG A 159 11.69 -9.84 15.71
N THR A 160 11.73 -11.10 16.17
CA THR A 160 12.96 -11.90 16.31
C THR A 160 13.02 -13.07 15.34
N ASP A 161 12.01 -13.19 14.47
CA ASP A 161 11.93 -14.15 13.36
C ASP A 161 12.56 -13.59 12.07
N GLU A 162 12.31 -14.27 10.94
CA GLU A 162 12.83 -13.90 9.63
C GLU A 162 12.29 -12.57 9.06
N TYR A 163 11.35 -11.90 9.74
CA TYR A 163 10.82 -10.59 9.34
C TYR A 163 11.39 -9.43 10.16
N GLY A 164 12.28 -9.70 11.14
CA GLY A 164 12.82 -8.68 12.04
C GLY A 164 14.34 -8.68 12.18
N GLY A 165 14.88 -7.69 12.89
CA GLY A 165 16.31 -7.54 13.13
C GLY A 165 17.05 -6.78 12.03
N ASN A 166 17.84 -7.44 11.20
CA ASN A 166 18.64 -6.79 10.15
C ASN A 166 17.77 -6.27 8.98
N ILE A 167 18.36 -5.45 8.11
CA ILE A 167 17.65 -4.83 6.98
C ILE A 167 17.08 -5.88 6.02
N GLU A 168 17.81 -6.92 5.68
CA GLU A 168 17.37 -8.00 4.82
C GLU A 168 16.04 -8.62 5.33
N ASN A 169 16.00 -8.96 6.62
CA ASN A 169 14.80 -9.51 7.24
C ASN A 169 13.64 -8.50 7.27
N ARG A 170 13.92 -7.23 7.62
CA ARG A 170 12.88 -6.19 7.62
C ARG A 170 12.33 -5.92 6.21
N CYS A 171 13.13 -6.09 5.17
CA CYS A 171 12.70 -5.97 3.76
C CYS A 171 11.92 -7.19 3.25
N ARG A 172 11.96 -8.33 3.93
CA ARG A 172 11.35 -9.59 3.48
C ARG A 172 9.86 -9.46 3.20
N PHE A 173 9.12 -8.77 4.05
CA PHE A 173 7.68 -8.56 3.82
C PHE A 173 7.44 -7.73 2.55
N ALA A 174 8.15 -6.61 2.38
CA ALA A 174 8.06 -5.78 1.19
C ALA A 174 8.41 -6.56 -0.08
N ARG A 175 9.50 -7.33 -0.05
CA ARG A 175 9.94 -8.19 -1.17
C ARG A 175 8.87 -9.22 -1.55
N ARG A 176 8.28 -9.90 -0.57
CA ARG A 176 7.19 -10.86 -0.81
C ARG A 176 5.96 -10.21 -1.44
N VAL A 177 5.58 -9.02 -0.97
CA VAL A 177 4.48 -8.23 -1.55
C VAL A 177 4.78 -7.90 -3.02
N LEU A 178 5.97 -7.34 -3.30
CA LEU A 178 6.37 -6.97 -4.66
C LEU A 178 6.41 -8.18 -5.59
N GLN A 179 6.93 -9.33 -5.13
CA GLN A 179 6.91 -10.58 -5.89
C GLN A 179 5.48 -11.06 -6.20
N SER A 180 4.57 -11.03 -5.21
CA SER A 180 3.17 -11.39 -5.40
C SER A 180 2.47 -10.49 -6.42
N VAL A 181 2.78 -9.18 -6.40
CA VAL A 181 2.28 -8.22 -7.40
C VAL A 181 2.83 -8.56 -8.78
N HIS A 182 4.16 -8.78 -8.91
CA HIS A 182 4.79 -9.18 -10.18
C HIS A 182 4.17 -10.44 -10.79
N GLU A 183 3.98 -11.47 -9.98
CA GLU A 183 3.35 -12.72 -10.42
C GLU A 183 1.93 -12.47 -10.96
N ALA A 184 1.17 -11.61 -10.31
CA ALA A 184 -0.22 -11.32 -10.68
C ALA A 184 -0.35 -10.47 -11.95
N VAL A 185 0.56 -9.49 -12.13
CA VAL A 185 0.50 -8.58 -13.28
C VAL A 185 1.33 -9.08 -14.46
N GLY A 186 2.30 -9.97 -14.22
CA GLY A 186 3.16 -10.56 -15.25
C GLY A 186 4.27 -9.63 -15.78
N PRO A 187 5.14 -10.16 -16.64
CA PRO A 187 6.33 -9.44 -17.08
C PRO A 187 5.99 -8.19 -17.90
N GLY A 188 6.83 -7.15 -17.78
CA GLY A 188 6.70 -5.90 -18.51
C GLY A 188 5.58 -4.98 -18.01
N PHE A 189 4.97 -5.30 -16.86
CA PHE A 189 4.02 -4.41 -16.19
C PHE A 189 4.75 -3.61 -15.13
N PRO A 190 4.82 -2.25 -15.22
CA PRO A 190 5.61 -1.44 -14.31
C PRO A 190 5.11 -1.47 -12.87
N ILE A 191 6.03 -1.64 -11.93
CA ILE A 191 5.78 -1.58 -10.49
C ILE A 191 6.59 -0.43 -9.90
N GLU A 192 5.88 0.54 -9.34
CA GLU A 192 6.42 1.64 -8.56
C GLU A 192 6.40 1.27 -7.08
N PHE A 193 7.51 1.47 -6.38
CA PHE A 193 7.58 1.34 -4.93
C PHE A 193 7.77 2.70 -4.29
N ARG A 194 6.79 3.14 -3.49
CA ARG A 194 6.86 4.40 -2.76
C ARG A 194 7.30 4.15 -1.33
N MET A 195 8.46 4.69 -0.95
CA MET A 195 9.01 4.56 0.40
C MET A 195 9.36 5.91 1.01
N SER A 196 9.47 5.98 2.33
CA SER A 196 10.12 7.10 3.00
C SER A 196 11.63 6.89 2.89
N GLY A 197 12.39 7.89 2.43
CA GLY A 197 13.86 7.81 2.39
C GLY A 197 14.47 7.89 3.78
N SER A 198 13.76 8.50 4.74
CA SER A 198 14.06 8.54 6.17
C SER A 198 12.76 8.80 6.92
N GLU A 199 12.64 8.29 8.14
CA GLU A 199 11.46 8.51 8.99
C GLU A 199 11.47 9.86 9.70
N LEU A 200 12.63 10.54 9.77
CA LEU A 200 12.83 11.89 10.32
C LEU A 200 12.51 12.03 11.81
N PHE A 201 12.63 10.96 12.59
CA PHE A 201 12.50 11.00 14.04
C PHE A 201 13.52 10.07 14.73
N GLU A 202 13.79 10.32 16.01
CA GLU A 202 14.75 9.53 16.78
C GLU A 202 14.26 8.08 16.98
N GLY A 203 15.11 7.11 16.61
CA GLY A 203 14.79 5.67 16.65
C GLY A 203 14.15 5.11 15.38
N GLY A 204 13.69 5.97 14.47
CA GLY A 204 13.28 5.56 13.13
C GLY A 204 14.49 5.28 12.24
N TYR A 205 14.27 4.71 11.06
CA TYR A 205 15.38 4.47 10.13
C TYR A 205 15.89 5.78 9.49
N THR A 206 17.20 5.82 9.28
CA THR A 206 17.95 6.97 8.73
C THR A 206 17.90 6.99 7.21
N LEU A 207 18.53 8.01 6.59
CA LEU A 207 18.71 8.05 5.14
C LEU A 207 19.63 6.90 4.65
N GLU A 208 20.66 6.56 5.42
CA GLU A 208 21.55 5.44 5.11
C GLU A 208 20.79 4.11 5.12
N ASP A 209 19.90 3.89 6.09
CA ASP A 209 18.99 2.74 6.10
C ASP A 209 18.06 2.76 4.88
N GLY A 210 17.50 3.94 4.54
CA GLY A 210 16.63 4.10 3.36
C GLY A 210 17.35 3.74 2.05
N ILE A 211 18.62 4.11 1.91
CA ILE A 211 19.46 3.70 0.77
C ILE A 211 19.63 2.18 0.75
N ALA A 212 19.95 1.57 1.89
CA ALA A 212 20.13 0.13 1.99
C ALA A 212 18.82 -0.65 1.70
N ILE A 213 17.67 -0.13 2.17
CA ILE A 213 16.35 -0.69 1.84
C ILE A 213 16.09 -0.60 0.33
N ALA A 214 16.37 0.53 -0.31
CA ALA A 214 16.20 0.70 -1.74
C ALA A 214 17.08 -0.28 -2.54
N GLN A 215 18.34 -0.46 -2.15
CA GLN A 215 19.26 -1.43 -2.75
C GLN A 215 18.79 -2.88 -2.57
N GLU A 216 18.23 -3.20 -1.39
CA GLU A 216 17.69 -4.54 -1.10
C GLU A 216 16.47 -4.89 -1.97
N LEU A 217 15.72 -3.89 -2.44
CA LEU A 217 14.48 -4.08 -3.21
C LEU A 217 14.60 -3.71 -4.70
N GLU A 218 15.76 -3.24 -5.18
CA GLU A 218 15.92 -2.70 -6.53
C GLU A 218 15.59 -3.71 -7.65
N ASP A 219 15.85 -4.99 -7.43
CA ASP A 219 15.55 -6.06 -8.38
C ASP A 219 14.05 -6.41 -8.47
N CYS A 220 13.23 -5.89 -7.56
CA CYS A 220 11.79 -6.14 -7.47
C CYS A 220 10.94 -4.96 -7.96
N ILE A 221 11.53 -3.85 -8.42
CA ILE A 221 10.82 -2.62 -8.77
C ILE A 221 11.33 -2.02 -10.08
N ASP A 222 10.46 -1.31 -10.80
CA ASP A 222 10.81 -0.58 -12.03
C ASP A 222 10.98 0.92 -11.75
N LEU A 223 10.32 1.45 -10.72
CA LEU A 223 10.36 2.86 -10.34
C LEU A 223 10.40 3.01 -8.82
N LEU A 224 11.40 3.75 -8.32
CA LEU A 224 11.51 4.13 -6.92
C LEU A 224 10.95 5.55 -6.71
N HIS A 225 9.91 5.66 -5.88
CA HIS A 225 9.32 6.93 -5.46
C HIS A 225 9.74 7.24 -4.03
N VAL A 226 10.60 8.23 -3.85
CA VAL A 226 11.10 8.61 -2.52
C VAL A 226 10.27 9.74 -1.93
N SER A 227 9.72 9.48 -0.75
CA SER A 227 9.05 10.43 0.13
C SER A 227 9.87 10.62 1.41
N ALA A 228 9.32 11.24 2.44
CA ALA A 228 9.99 11.43 3.72
C ALA A 228 8.99 11.45 4.88
N GLY A 229 9.48 11.04 6.06
CA GLY A 229 8.69 11.05 7.29
C GLY A 229 7.72 9.89 7.44
N THR A 230 7.03 9.90 8.57
CA THR A 230 5.97 8.94 8.92
C THR A 230 4.91 9.65 9.76
N TYR A 231 3.71 9.11 9.80
CA TYR A 231 2.71 9.50 10.78
C TYR A 231 3.06 8.91 12.15
N GLN A 232 3.04 9.73 13.19
CA GLN A 232 3.26 9.35 14.60
C GLN A 232 2.01 9.62 15.45
#